data_08306f566a0d0e947d7cdf1c30a0483a
#
_entry.id   08306f566a0d0e947d7cdf1c30a0483a
#
_cell.length_a   1.000
_cell.length_b   1.000
_cell.length_c   1.000
_cell.angle_alpha   90.00
_cell.angle_beta   90.00
_cell.angle_gamma   90.00
#
_symmetry.space_group_name_H-M   'P 1'
#
loop_
_entity.id
_entity.type
_entity.pdbx_description
1 polymer ?
#
loop_
_entity_poly.entity_id
_entity_poly.type
_entity_poly.pdbx_seq_one_letter_code
_entity_poly.pdbx_strand_id
1 'polypeptide(L)'
;MVLYYSGTGNSKYIAKCIASALETDCLNLNERIKTEDTSSVQTEENVILVTPTYAWRIPHIVSGWLGKAELVGAKRIWFVMDCGSEIGNAAKYNRELAAQKALTYMGTAQIVMPENYIASVSYTHLTLPTKA
;
A
#
# COMPACT_ATOMS: atom_id res chain seq x y z
N MET A 1 6.36 -8.28 3.14
CA MET A 1 6.96 -6.96 3.45
C MET A 1 5.93 -5.87 3.29
N VAL A 2 5.90 -4.93 4.21
CA VAL A 2 4.97 -3.79 4.15
C VAL A 2 5.73 -2.56 3.69
N LEU A 3 5.22 -1.89 2.65
CA LEU A 3 5.73 -0.62 2.17
C LEU A 3 4.67 0.44 2.45
N TYR A 4 5.06 1.62 2.90
CA TYR A 4 4.06 2.66 3.14
C TYR A 4 4.54 4.06 2.76
N TYR A 5 3.58 4.88 2.37
CA TYR A 5 3.73 6.33 2.22
C TYR A 5 2.73 6.99 3.16
N SER A 6 3.16 7.96 3.94
CA SER A 6 2.28 8.60 4.91
C SER A 6 2.38 10.12 4.84
N GLY A 7 1.23 10.80 4.68
CA GLY A 7 1.16 12.25 4.75
C GLY A 7 0.91 12.75 6.17
N THR A 8 -0.02 12.12 6.89
CA THR A 8 -0.48 12.58 8.21
C THR A 8 -0.12 11.65 9.35
N GLY A 9 0.46 10.49 9.06
CA GLY A 9 0.79 9.48 10.07
C GLY A 9 -0.18 8.30 10.13
N ASN A 10 -1.37 8.41 9.58
CA ASN A 10 -2.36 7.32 9.59
C ASN A 10 -1.86 6.09 8.86
N SER A 11 -1.35 6.27 7.64
CA SER A 11 -0.80 5.15 6.87
C SER A 11 0.36 4.49 7.58
N LYS A 12 1.22 5.28 8.23
CA LYS A 12 2.34 4.76 9.02
C LYS A 12 1.83 3.88 10.17
N TYR A 13 0.82 4.34 10.89
CA TYR A 13 0.23 3.58 12.00
C TYR A 13 -0.31 2.25 11.51
N ILE A 14 -1.11 2.29 10.43
CA ILE A 14 -1.71 1.09 9.84
C ILE A 14 -0.61 0.12 9.37
N ALA A 15 0.40 0.64 8.68
CA ALA A 15 1.51 -0.18 8.17
C ALA A 15 2.25 -0.89 9.31
N LYS A 16 2.52 -0.17 10.40
CA LYS A 16 3.18 -0.74 11.57
C LYS A 16 2.34 -1.84 12.22
N CYS A 17 1.02 -1.64 12.31
CA CYS A 17 0.12 -2.65 12.86
C CYS A 17 0.12 -3.92 12.00
N ILE A 18 0.04 -3.77 10.68
CA ILE A 18 0.04 -4.91 9.77
C ILE A 18 1.38 -5.65 9.82
N ALA A 19 2.49 -4.91 9.76
CA ALA A 19 3.82 -5.51 9.80
C ALA A 19 4.05 -6.29 11.08
N SER A 20 3.59 -5.75 12.22
CA SER A 20 3.69 -6.42 13.52
C SER A 20 2.85 -7.70 13.53
N ALA A 21 1.62 -7.63 13.04
CA ALA A 21 0.72 -8.79 13.02
C ALA A 21 1.24 -9.91 12.12
N LEU A 22 1.88 -9.57 11.00
CA LEU A 22 2.42 -10.53 10.05
C LEU A 22 3.90 -10.88 10.32
N GLU A 23 4.49 -10.26 11.32
CA GLU A 23 5.92 -10.44 11.66
C GLU A 23 6.82 -10.24 10.44
N THR A 24 6.63 -9.14 9.74
CA THR A 24 7.41 -8.81 8.55
C THR A 24 8.00 -7.40 8.64
N ASP A 25 8.93 -7.10 7.74
CA ASP A 25 9.56 -5.79 7.68
C ASP A 25 8.60 -4.72 7.18
N CYS A 26 8.84 -3.49 7.61
CA CYS A 26 8.05 -2.32 7.27
C CYS A 26 8.99 -1.21 6.77
N LEU A 27 8.81 -0.80 5.52
CA LEU A 27 9.66 0.20 4.88
C LEU A 27 8.87 1.47 4.58
N ASN A 28 9.39 2.60 5.06
CA ASN A 28 8.85 3.92 4.78
C ASN A 28 9.37 4.41 3.41
N LEU A 29 8.46 4.71 2.50
CA LEU A 29 8.79 5.18 1.16
C LEU A 29 8.92 6.70 1.05
N ASN A 30 8.59 7.46 2.10
CA ASN A 30 8.49 8.91 2.02
C ASN A 30 9.77 9.56 1.50
N GLU A 31 10.92 9.18 2.05
CA GLU A 31 12.19 9.77 1.66
C GLU A 31 12.57 9.43 0.22
N ARG A 32 12.36 8.17 -0.17
CA ARG A 32 12.65 7.73 -1.55
C ARG A 32 11.79 8.48 -2.56
N ILE A 33 10.52 8.67 -2.25
CA ILE A 33 9.59 9.39 -3.12
C ILE A 33 9.96 10.87 -3.18
N LYS A 34 10.28 11.48 -2.04
CA LYS A 34 10.66 12.89 -1.96
C LYS A 34 11.91 13.19 -2.77
N THR A 35 12.90 12.31 -2.73
CA THR A 35 14.17 12.51 -3.45
C THR A 35 14.15 11.88 -4.84
N GLU A 36 13.03 11.35 -5.27
CA GLU A 36 12.86 10.66 -6.57
C GLU A 36 13.87 9.52 -6.74
N ASP A 37 14.18 8.84 -5.65
CA ASP A 37 15.06 7.66 -5.64
C ASP A 37 14.27 6.44 -6.06
N THR A 38 14.42 6.02 -7.32
CA THR A 38 13.75 4.86 -7.90
C THR A 38 14.65 3.63 -7.99
N SER A 39 15.71 3.58 -7.18
CA SER A 39 16.57 2.42 -7.10
C SER A 39 15.78 1.20 -6.60
N SER A 40 16.28 0.01 -6.94
CA SER A 40 15.61 -1.25 -6.60
C SER A 40 15.38 -1.39 -5.10
N VAL A 41 14.26 -1.98 -4.74
CA VAL A 41 13.92 -2.32 -3.36
C VAL A 41 13.86 -3.84 -3.25
N GLN A 42 14.62 -4.40 -2.33
CA GLN A 42 14.58 -5.83 -2.05
C GLN A 42 13.32 -6.12 -1.24
N THR A 43 12.46 -6.98 -1.76
CA THR A 43 11.20 -7.32 -1.11
C THR A 43 11.07 -8.84 -0.95
N GLU A 44 10.01 -9.23 -0.27
CA GLU A 44 9.56 -10.62 -0.21
C GLU A 44 8.55 -10.86 -1.34
N GLU A 45 8.08 -12.09 -1.50
CA GLU A 45 7.10 -12.43 -2.53
C GLU A 45 5.77 -11.68 -2.32
N ASN A 46 5.37 -11.49 -1.08
CA ASN A 46 4.14 -10.80 -0.71
C ASN A 46 4.46 -9.38 -0.29
N VAL A 47 3.87 -8.41 -0.97
CA VAL A 47 4.05 -6.99 -0.70
C VAL A 47 2.70 -6.37 -0.36
N ILE A 48 2.64 -5.62 0.73
CA ILE A 48 1.46 -4.87 1.13
C ILE A 48 1.84 -3.39 1.07
N LEU A 49 1.16 -2.64 0.20
CA LEU A 49 1.37 -1.21 0.05
C LEU A 49 0.29 -0.47 0.81
N VAL A 50 0.69 0.37 1.77
CA VAL A 50 -0.22 1.15 2.60
C VAL A 50 -0.07 2.62 2.25
N THR A 51 -1.16 3.27 1.84
CA THR A 51 -1.16 4.68 1.44
C THR A 51 -2.42 5.40 1.89
N PRO A 52 -2.39 6.74 1.96
CA PRO A 52 -3.62 7.52 2.02
C PRO A 52 -4.35 7.48 0.66
N THR A 53 -5.57 8.00 0.64
CA THR A 53 -6.38 8.10 -0.58
C THR A 53 -6.48 9.57 -0.98
N TYR A 54 -6.00 9.89 -2.19
CA TYR A 54 -6.10 11.23 -2.77
C TYR A 54 -6.93 11.14 -4.05
N ALA A 55 -8.06 11.83 -4.07
CA ALA A 55 -8.98 11.81 -5.22
C ALA A 55 -9.35 10.38 -5.66
N TRP A 56 -9.72 9.55 -4.69
CA TRP A 56 -10.15 8.16 -4.88
C TRP A 56 -9.09 7.23 -5.50
N ARG A 57 -7.82 7.56 -5.31
CA ARG A 57 -6.68 6.77 -5.79
C ARG A 57 -5.54 6.83 -4.77
N ILE A 58 -4.57 5.95 -4.94
CA ILE A 58 -3.30 6.18 -4.24
C ILE A 58 -2.68 7.46 -4.79
N PRO A 59 -1.88 8.18 -3.98
CA PRO A 59 -1.28 9.44 -4.43
C PRO A 59 -0.47 9.25 -5.72
N HIS A 60 -0.58 10.19 -6.66
CA HIS A 60 0.16 10.10 -7.92
C HIS A 60 1.68 9.99 -7.74
N ILE A 61 2.20 10.62 -6.69
CA ILE A 61 3.64 10.52 -6.40
C ILE A 61 4.03 9.09 -6.02
N VAL A 62 3.14 8.35 -5.39
CA VAL A 62 3.37 6.94 -5.04
C VAL A 62 3.26 6.06 -6.29
N SER A 63 2.21 6.20 -7.08
CA SER A 63 2.05 5.40 -8.29
C SER A 63 3.14 5.69 -9.32
N GLY A 64 3.56 6.95 -9.45
CA GLY A 64 4.65 7.34 -10.33
C GLY A 64 5.98 6.75 -9.90
N TRP A 65 6.27 6.79 -8.61
CA TRP A 65 7.47 6.18 -8.05
C TRP A 65 7.45 4.65 -8.26
N LEU A 66 6.36 4.01 -7.91
CA LEU A 66 6.22 2.57 -8.01
C LEU A 66 6.34 2.10 -9.47
N GLY A 67 5.84 2.89 -10.42
CA GLY A 67 5.96 2.58 -11.83
C GLY A 67 7.41 2.53 -12.33
N LYS A 68 8.31 3.24 -11.67
CA LYS A 68 9.73 3.34 -12.05
C LYS A 68 10.64 2.44 -11.21
N ALA A 69 10.32 2.25 -9.93
CA ALA A 69 11.13 1.46 -9.02
C ALA A 69 10.87 -0.03 -9.23
N GLU A 70 11.93 -0.85 -9.11
CA GLU A 70 11.78 -2.29 -9.18
C GLU A 70 11.65 -2.86 -7.78
N LEU A 71 10.64 -3.72 -7.58
CA LEU A 71 10.44 -4.47 -6.34
C LEU A 71 11.01 -5.87 -6.55
N VAL A 72 12.26 -6.05 -6.19
CA VAL A 72 12.98 -7.32 -6.44
C VAL A 72 12.45 -8.42 -5.54
N GLY A 73 11.98 -9.50 -6.15
CA GLY A 73 11.43 -10.64 -5.42
C GLY A 73 9.92 -10.61 -5.22
N ALA A 74 9.27 -9.48 -5.48
CA ALA A 74 7.82 -9.35 -5.33
C ALA A 74 7.08 -10.17 -6.38
N LYS A 75 6.02 -10.85 -5.96
CA LYS A 75 5.14 -11.63 -6.85
C LYS A 75 3.68 -11.22 -6.70
N ARG A 76 3.25 -10.86 -5.51
CA ARG A 76 1.87 -10.53 -5.17
C ARG A 76 1.82 -9.21 -4.43
N ILE A 77 0.79 -8.42 -4.68
CA ILE A 77 0.62 -7.12 -4.03
C ILE A 77 -0.80 -6.93 -3.51
N TRP A 78 -0.90 -6.48 -2.26
CA TRP A 78 -2.11 -6.02 -1.61
C TRP A 78 -2.01 -4.51 -1.43
N PHE A 79 -3.14 -3.83 -1.57
CA PHE A 79 -3.22 -2.39 -1.32
C PHE A 79 -4.10 -2.15 -0.10
N VAL A 80 -3.61 -1.36 0.84
CA VAL A 80 -4.37 -0.94 2.02
C VAL A 80 -4.41 0.58 1.99
N MET A 81 -5.61 1.16 1.91
CA MET A 81 -5.79 2.59 1.73
C MET A 81 -6.61 3.16 2.87
N ASP A 82 -6.03 4.10 3.62
CA ASP A 82 -6.78 4.84 4.62
C ASP A 82 -7.47 6.05 3.97
N CYS A 83 -8.66 6.35 4.45
CA CYS A 83 -9.47 7.42 3.87
C CYS A 83 -10.40 8.00 4.94
N GLY A 84 -11.00 9.17 4.62
CA GLY A 84 -11.98 9.80 5.52
C GLY A 84 -13.35 9.15 5.45
N SER A 85 -13.74 8.62 4.30
CA SER A 85 -15.06 7.99 4.11
C SER A 85 -15.00 6.77 3.20
N GLU A 86 -14.52 6.92 1.97
CA GLU A 86 -14.47 5.81 1.01
C GLU A 86 -13.33 6.00 0.01
N ILE A 87 -12.97 4.92 -0.69
CA ILE A 87 -11.89 4.94 -1.70
C ILE A 87 -12.42 4.97 -3.14
N GLY A 88 -13.75 4.91 -3.35
CA GLY A 88 -14.33 4.93 -4.69
C GLY A 88 -13.81 3.78 -5.56
N ASN A 89 -13.35 4.09 -6.77
CA ASN A 89 -12.85 3.11 -7.75
C ASN A 89 -11.35 2.84 -7.63
N ALA A 90 -10.75 3.09 -6.48
CA ALA A 90 -9.31 2.91 -6.30
C ALA A 90 -8.82 1.50 -6.67
N ALA A 91 -9.63 0.47 -6.43
CA ALA A 91 -9.27 -0.90 -6.75
C ALA A 91 -8.96 -1.09 -8.24
N LYS A 92 -9.69 -0.39 -9.12
CA LYS A 92 -9.44 -0.43 -10.58
C LYS A 92 -8.03 0.04 -10.92
N TYR A 93 -7.64 1.18 -10.35
CA TYR A 93 -6.31 1.76 -10.58
C TYR A 93 -5.21 0.91 -9.98
N ASN A 94 -5.46 0.33 -8.82
CA ASN A 94 -4.49 -0.54 -8.16
C ASN A 94 -4.27 -1.82 -8.97
N ARG A 95 -5.34 -2.39 -9.55
CA ARG A 95 -5.24 -3.55 -10.42
C ARG A 95 -4.42 -3.25 -11.67
N GLU A 96 -4.64 -2.08 -12.27
CA GLU A 96 -3.87 -1.66 -13.44
C GLU A 96 -2.39 -1.49 -13.12
N LEU A 97 -2.08 -0.90 -11.98
CA LEU A 97 -0.71 -0.71 -11.54
C LEU A 97 0.00 -2.04 -11.27
N ALA A 98 -0.69 -2.98 -10.63
CA ALA A 98 -0.15 -4.32 -10.39
C ALA A 98 0.18 -5.01 -11.72
N ALA A 99 -0.70 -4.88 -12.72
CA ALA A 99 -0.47 -5.45 -14.04
C ALA A 99 0.76 -4.83 -14.72
N GLN A 100 0.94 -3.52 -14.62
CA GLN A 100 2.12 -2.83 -15.14
C GLN A 100 3.41 -3.34 -14.53
N LYS A 101 3.36 -3.73 -13.26
CA LYS A 101 4.52 -4.23 -12.52
C LYS A 101 4.69 -5.75 -12.67
N ALA A 102 3.84 -6.41 -13.43
CA ALA A 102 3.81 -7.87 -13.56
C ALA A 102 3.64 -8.57 -12.19
N LEU A 103 2.86 -7.93 -11.30
CA LEU A 103 2.53 -8.49 -9.99
C LEU A 103 1.09 -8.99 -10.00
N THR A 104 0.84 -10.07 -9.24
CA THR A 104 -0.52 -10.55 -9.05
C THR A 104 -1.25 -9.62 -8.10
N TYR A 105 -2.34 -9.02 -8.57
CA TYR A 105 -3.19 -8.17 -7.73
C TYR A 105 -3.98 -9.04 -6.77
N MET A 106 -3.82 -8.81 -5.47
CA MET A 106 -4.45 -9.62 -4.42
C MET A 106 -5.63 -8.93 -3.75
N GLY A 107 -5.85 -7.66 -4.04
CA GLY A 107 -6.99 -6.93 -3.53
C GLY A 107 -6.64 -5.61 -2.89
N THR A 108 -7.69 -4.87 -2.51
CA THR A 108 -7.59 -3.56 -1.88
C THR A 108 -8.45 -3.55 -0.64
N ALA A 109 -7.88 -3.13 0.49
CA ALA A 109 -8.62 -2.90 1.72
C ALA A 109 -8.80 -1.39 1.93
N GLN A 110 -9.98 -1.01 2.37
CA GLN A 110 -10.31 0.35 2.75
C GLN A 110 -10.36 0.43 4.27
N ILE A 111 -9.61 1.38 4.85
CA ILE A 111 -9.66 1.63 6.28
C ILE A 111 -10.10 3.07 6.48
N VAL A 112 -11.27 3.26 7.08
CA VAL A 112 -11.81 4.59 7.37
C VAL A 112 -11.23 5.08 8.68
N MET A 113 -10.57 6.24 8.64
CA MET A 113 -9.85 6.83 9.78
C MET A 113 -10.28 8.28 10.02
N PRO A 114 -11.53 8.51 10.45
CA PRO A 114 -11.91 9.87 10.84
C PRO A 114 -11.19 10.25 12.13
N GLU A 115 -10.67 11.48 12.19
CA GLU A 115 -10.03 12.03 13.40
C GLU A 115 -8.92 11.16 13.98
N ASN A 116 -8.14 10.49 13.10
CA ASN A 116 -6.95 9.70 13.50
C ASN A 116 -7.24 8.43 14.28
N TYR A 117 -8.45 7.87 14.19
CA TYR A 117 -8.68 6.53 14.70
C TYR A 117 -9.53 5.71 13.72
N ILE A 118 -9.43 4.38 13.83
CA ILE A 118 -10.10 3.47 12.92
C ILE A 118 -11.58 3.40 13.26
N ALA A 119 -12.44 3.75 12.30
CA ALA A 119 -13.89 3.66 12.43
C ALA A 119 -14.44 2.39 11.80
N SER A 120 -13.92 1.97 10.66
CA SER A 120 -14.39 0.76 9.98
C SER A 120 -13.33 0.24 9.00
N VAL A 121 -13.44 -1.05 8.67
CA VAL A 121 -12.60 -1.69 7.66
C VAL A 121 -13.52 -2.38 6.66
N SER A 122 -13.26 -2.14 5.37
CA SER A 122 -14.01 -2.73 4.28
C SER A 122 -13.04 -3.40 3.30
N TYR A 123 -13.32 -4.64 2.93
CA TYR A 123 -12.45 -5.43 2.06
C TYR A 123 -13.10 -5.66 0.70
N THR A 124 -12.37 -5.36 -0.37
CA THR A 124 -12.79 -5.59 -1.74
C THR A 124 -11.83 -6.59 -2.37
N HIS A 125 -12.28 -7.83 -2.58
CA HIS A 125 -11.46 -8.89 -3.17
C HIS A 125 -10.12 -9.08 -2.46
N LEU A 126 -10.11 -8.93 -1.13
CA LEU A 126 -8.89 -8.96 -0.34
C LEU A 126 -8.74 -10.30 0.38
N THR A 127 -7.57 -10.90 0.21
CA THR A 127 -7.13 -12.03 1.04
C THR A 127 -5.73 -11.67 1.54
N LEU A 128 -5.62 -11.36 2.83
CA LEU A 128 -4.32 -11.03 3.42
C LEU A 128 -3.45 -12.28 3.54
N PRO A 129 -2.12 -12.13 3.41
CA PRO A 129 -1.23 -13.25 3.62
C PRO A 129 -1.31 -13.72 5.06
N THR A 130 -1.26 -15.03 5.24
CA THR A 130 -1.24 -15.59 6.58
C THR A 130 0.20 -15.57 7.11
N LYS A 131 0.30 -15.45 8.42
CA LYS A 131 1.59 -15.60 9.10
C LYS A 131 2.06 -17.04 8.93
N ALA A 132 3.24 -17.20 8.44
CA ALA A 132 3.83 -18.52 8.23
C ALA A 132 4.30 -19.14 9.54
#